data_62a143227b138e10d39f195cf4bb5695
#
_entry.id   62a143227b138e10d39f195cf4bb5695
#
_cell.length_a   1.000
_cell.length_b   1.000
_cell.length_c   1.000
_cell.angle_alpha   90.00
_cell.angle_beta   90.00
_cell.angle_gamma   90.00
#
_symmetry.space_group_name_H-M   'P 1'
#
loop_
_entity.id
_entity.type
_entity.pdbx_description
1 polymer ?
#
loop_
_entity_poly.entity_id
_entity_poly.type
_entity_poly.pdbx_seq_one_letter_code
_entity_poly.pdbx_strand_id
1 'polypeptide(L)'
;GMGPGMLSGISRPEEIRFNVKHIAISRGASFIEDLVVRVDPARKELQLQGGRRVAYDVASFNTGSGVPVDERISAHEAVVPVKPIEKLLDARHRIIDALKQKKLSIVVAGGGPAGLEIAANLRRLVKDAAGAAEITLIAGERLLAGFDPAVRRRAERGLARLAVTLIEGRKVEEASGRSVRLTSGESRPCDFLFMAVGVKPSSLFRDSGIPAGDDGGLLVNRFLQSVTHPEIFGGGDCICFEPRPLAKVGVYAVRQNPVLLQNLQRALVGGELIPFTPQRDYLLAFNMGDGTAVVRWKSLVFDGRIGFALKDYLDRRFMKMFQN
;
A
#
# COMPACT_ATOMS: atom_id res chain seq x y z
N GLY A 1 2.38 -0.87 -7.80
CA GLY A 1 2.26 -2.20 -7.20
C GLY A 1 1.28 -3.08 -7.98
N MET A 2 1.30 -4.39 -7.71
CA MET A 2 0.51 -5.37 -8.46
C MET A 2 -0.89 -5.66 -7.85
N GLY A 3 -1.18 -5.16 -6.64
CA GLY A 3 -2.47 -5.38 -5.96
C GLY A 3 -3.72 -5.00 -6.78
N PRO A 4 -3.79 -3.82 -7.40
CA PRO A 4 -4.89 -3.45 -8.29
C PRO A 4 -5.02 -4.40 -9.49
N GLY A 5 -3.89 -4.89 -10.04
CA GLY A 5 -3.87 -5.90 -11.10
C GLY A 5 -4.44 -7.25 -10.64
N MET A 6 -4.23 -7.64 -9.38
CA MET A 6 -4.86 -8.83 -8.79
C MET A 6 -6.37 -8.65 -8.64
N LEU A 7 -6.82 -7.48 -8.19
CA LEU A 7 -8.26 -7.17 -8.10
C LEU A 7 -8.95 -7.34 -9.47
N SER A 8 -8.33 -6.87 -10.55
CA SER A 8 -8.89 -7.01 -11.90
C SER A 8 -8.65 -8.38 -12.54
N GLY A 9 -7.74 -9.21 -12.01
CA GLY A 9 -7.35 -10.50 -12.59
C GLY A 9 -6.25 -10.41 -13.64
N ILE A 10 -5.61 -9.25 -13.83
CA ILE A 10 -4.42 -9.10 -14.68
C ILE A 10 -3.23 -9.86 -14.06
N SER A 11 -3.12 -9.84 -12.73
CA SER A 11 -2.10 -10.60 -12.00
C SER A 11 -2.77 -11.69 -11.17
N ARG A 12 -2.19 -12.89 -11.17
CA ARG A 12 -2.65 -13.99 -10.32
C ARG A 12 -2.11 -13.80 -8.89
N PRO A 13 -2.81 -14.30 -7.85
CA PRO A 13 -2.34 -14.20 -6.46
C PRO A 13 -0.92 -14.74 -6.26
N GLU A 14 -0.57 -15.85 -6.90
CA GLU A 14 0.74 -16.50 -6.80
C GLU A 14 1.86 -15.63 -7.40
N GLU A 15 1.55 -14.82 -8.41
CA GLU A 15 2.53 -13.92 -9.05
C GLU A 15 2.93 -12.73 -8.19
N ILE A 16 2.16 -12.42 -7.14
CA ILE A 16 2.36 -11.23 -6.29
C ILE A 16 2.65 -11.57 -4.82
N ARG A 17 2.84 -12.85 -4.53
CA ARG A 17 3.15 -13.36 -3.17
C ARG A 17 4.57 -13.88 -3.09
N PHE A 18 5.15 -13.72 -1.92
CA PHE A 18 6.40 -14.39 -1.51
C PHE A 18 6.07 -15.37 -0.39
N ASN A 19 6.57 -16.60 -0.50
CA ASN A 19 6.49 -17.56 0.60
C ASN A 19 7.61 -17.28 1.61
N VAL A 20 7.39 -16.31 2.48
CA VAL A 20 8.38 -15.84 3.47
C VAL A 20 8.81 -16.97 4.40
N LYS A 21 7.88 -17.86 4.78
CA LYS A 21 8.19 -19.04 5.60
C LYS A 21 9.20 -19.97 4.90
N HIS A 22 8.93 -20.29 3.64
CA HIS A 22 9.85 -21.11 2.85
C HIS A 22 11.22 -20.44 2.68
N ILE A 23 11.24 -19.16 2.35
CA ILE A 23 12.48 -18.38 2.20
C ILE A 23 13.28 -18.36 3.51
N ALA A 24 12.65 -18.14 4.64
CA ALA A 24 13.31 -18.13 5.95
C ALA A 24 13.93 -19.50 6.25
N ILE A 25 13.14 -20.56 6.18
CA ILE A 25 13.60 -21.92 6.50
C ILE A 25 14.70 -22.38 5.55
N SER A 26 14.58 -22.13 4.24
CA SER A 26 15.62 -22.52 3.25
C SER A 26 16.94 -21.78 3.44
N ARG A 27 16.94 -20.67 4.18
CA ARG A 27 18.11 -19.88 4.55
C ARG A 27 18.61 -20.15 5.98
N GLY A 28 18.09 -21.19 6.66
CA GLY A 28 18.47 -21.56 8.01
C GLY A 28 17.91 -20.65 9.11
N ALA A 29 16.93 -19.80 8.79
CA ALA A 29 16.25 -18.95 9.77
C ALA A 29 14.99 -19.61 10.34
N SER A 30 14.68 -19.31 11.60
CA SER A 30 13.41 -19.69 12.23
C SER A 30 12.29 -18.76 11.73
N PHE A 31 11.12 -19.33 11.47
CA PHE A 31 9.91 -18.56 11.13
C PHE A 31 8.86 -18.70 12.23
N ILE A 32 8.38 -17.58 12.76
CA ILE A 32 7.33 -17.52 13.77
C ILE A 32 6.15 -16.79 13.14
N GLU A 33 5.03 -17.49 12.99
CA GLU A 33 3.78 -16.92 12.46
C GLU A 33 2.97 -16.35 13.62
N ASP A 34 3.23 -15.08 13.96
CA ASP A 34 2.56 -14.37 15.03
C ASP A 34 2.69 -12.84 14.82
N LEU A 35 1.94 -12.06 15.59
CA LEU A 35 1.94 -10.62 15.58
C LEU A 35 2.80 -10.07 16.71
N VAL A 36 3.76 -9.19 16.41
CA VAL A 36 4.48 -8.41 17.43
C VAL A 36 3.55 -7.31 17.94
N VAL A 37 3.19 -7.36 19.21
CA VAL A 37 2.29 -6.41 19.86
C VAL A 37 3.02 -5.38 20.73
N ARG A 38 4.26 -5.68 21.13
CA ARG A 38 5.09 -4.78 21.92
C ARG A 38 6.57 -5.05 21.68
N VAL A 39 7.38 -4.00 21.73
CA VAL A 39 8.84 -4.04 21.74
C VAL A 39 9.31 -3.53 23.09
N ASP A 40 10.16 -4.27 23.78
CA ASP A 40 10.82 -3.85 25.02
C ASP A 40 12.32 -3.64 24.75
N PRO A 41 12.75 -2.42 24.45
CA PRO A 41 14.16 -2.15 24.15
C PRO A 41 15.10 -2.35 25.33
N ALA A 42 14.61 -2.13 26.57
CA ALA A 42 15.44 -2.28 27.77
C ALA A 42 15.81 -3.74 28.02
N ARG A 43 14.90 -4.68 27.69
CA ARG A 43 15.13 -6.12 27.80
C ARG A 43 15.59 -6.74 26.50
N LYS A 44 15.56 -5.99 25.41
CA LYS A 44 15.76 -6.48 24.03
C LYS A 44 14.85 -7.66 23.70
N GLU A 45 13.55 -7.50 23.95
CA GLU A 45 12.53 -8.51 23.75
C GLU A 45 11.38 -7.99 22.86
N LEU A 46 10.86 -8.88 22.03
CA LEU A 46 9.60 -8.70 21.31
C LEU A 46 8.52 -9.52 22.01
N GLN A 47 7.38 -8.89 22.30
CA GLN A 47 6.21 -9.59 22.80
C GLN A 47 5.26 -9.91 21.66
N LEU A 48 4.91 -11.16 21.50
CA LEU A 48 4.00 -11.66 20.49
C LEU A 48 2.56 -11.75 21.04
N GLN A 49 1.57 -11.67 20.15
CA GLN A 49 0.15 -11.73 20.50
C GLN A 49 -0.20 -13.04 21.20
N GLY A 50 0.40 -14.17 20.81
CA GLY A 50 0.26 -15.46 21.46
C GLY A 50 0.94 -15.57 22.84
N GLY A 51 1.48 -14.47 23.40
CA GLY A 51 2.10 -14.42 24.72
C GLY A 51 3.58 -14.82 24.73
N ARG A 52 4.13 -15.32 23.64
CA ARG A 52 5.55 -15.66 23.51
C ARG A 52 6.42 -14.40 23.51
N ARG A 53 7.61 -14.47 24.10
CA ARG A 53 8.65 -13.45 24.03
C ARG A 53 9.82 -13.95 23.19
N VAL A 54 10.38 -13.07 22.38
CA VAL A 54 11.54 -13.34 21.51
C VAL A 54 12.61 -12.34 21.82
N ALA A 55 13.75 -12.80 22.34
CA ALA A 55 14.93 -11.97 22.57
C ALA A 55 15.62 -11.65 21.24
N TYR A 56 16.34 -10.52 21.18
CA TYR A 56 17.12 -10.12 20.03
C TYR A 56 18.40 -9.39 20.45
N ASP A 57 19.45 -9.52 19.67
CA ASP A 57 20.65 -8.68 19.73
C ASP A 57 20.45 -7.43 18.87
N VAL A 58 19.91 -7.63 17.66
CA VAL A 58 19.53 -6.58 16.71
C VAL A 58 18.16 -6.92 16.13
N ALA A 59 17.27 -5.94 16.06
CA ALA A 59 15.93 -6.10 15.48
C ALA A 59 15.73 -5.21 14.25
N SER A 60 15.09 -5.76 13.21
CA SER A 60 14.70 -5.02 12.01
C SER A 60 13.20 -5.08 11.78
N PHE A 61 12.57 -3.92 11.63
CA PHE A 61 11.14 -3.80 11.41
C PHE A 61 10.84 -3.44 9.96
N ASN A 62 10.04 -4.28 9.29
CA ASN A 62 9.51 -4.07 7.94
C ASN A 62 8.01 -4.38 7.93
N THR A 63 7.30 -3.93 8.97
CA THR A 63 5.90 -4.23 9.24
C THR A 63 4.91 -3.52 8.32
N GLY A 64 5.44 -2.65 7.44
CA GLY A 64 4.63 -1.95 6.44
C GLY A 64 3.69 -0.91 7.05
N SER A 65 2.51 -0.79 6.46
CA SER A 65 1.49 0.20 6.84
C SER A 65 0.09 -0.32 6.55
N GLY A 66 -0.90 0.18 7.30
CA GLY A 66 -2.32 -0.07 7.10
C GLY A 66 -3.08 1.15 6.58
N VAL A 67 -4.31 0.96 6.14
CA VAL A 67 -5.22 2.07 5.81
C VAL A 67 -5.87 2.56 7.10
N PRO A 68 -5.73 3.84 7.47
CA PRO A 68 -6.45 4.39 8.60
C PRO A 68 -7.92 4.56 8.23
N VAL A 69 -8.77 3.69 8.73
CA VAL A 69 -10.22 3.78 8.53
C VAL A 69 -10.87 4.13 9.86
N ASP A 70 -11.71 5.15 9.87
CA ASP A 70 -12.53 5.52 11.04
C ASP A 70 -13.42 4.33 11.44
N GLU A 71 -13.55 4.05 12.73
CA GLU A 71 -14.35 2.94 13.25
C GLU A 71 -15.80 2.98 12.76
N ARG A 72 -16.40 4.19 12.64
CA ARG A 72 -17.73 4.39 12.10
C ARG A 72 -17.91 3.93 10.65
N ILE A 73 -16.80 3.87 9.90
CA ILE A 73 -16.79 3.40 8.51
C ILE A 73 -16.33 1.94 8.48
N SER A 74 -15.31 1.56 9.24
CA SER A 74 -14.65 0.24 9.16
C SER A 74 -15.54 -0.93 9.58
N ALA A 75 -16.49 -0.70 10.50
CA ALA A 75 -17.41 -1.72 10.98
C ALA A 75 -18.45 -2.18 9.94
N HIS A 76 -18.58 -1.47 8.82
CA HIS A 76 -19.55 -1.80 7.78
C HIS A 76 -19.04 -2.88 6.83
N GLU A 77 -19.83 -3.91 6.56
CA GLU A 77 -19.46 -5.08 5.73
C GLU A 77 -19.09 -4.73 4.27
N ALA A 78 -19.60 -3.62 3.75
CA ALA A 78 -19.29 -3.14 2.41
C ALA A 78 -17.85 -2.57 2.30
N VAL A 79 -17.19 -2.29 3.43
CA VAL A 79 -15.89 -1.60 3.47
C VAL A 79 -14.76 -2.57 3.15
N VAL A 80 -13.96 -2.17 2.17
CA VAL A 80 -12.77 -2.90 1.72
C VAL A 80 -11.55 -1.98 1.84
N PRO A 81 -10.71 -2.13 2.87
CA PRO A 81 -9.43 -1.44 2.89
C PRO A 81 -8.52 -2.00 1.79
N VAL A 82 -7.78 -1.11 1.10
CA VAL A 82 -6.88 -1.53 0.02
C VAL A 82 -5.59 -2.19 0.52
N LYS A 83 -5.38 -2.20 1.82
CA LYS A 83 -4.36 -2.98 2.53
C LYS A 83 -4.96 -3.61 3.78
N PRO A 84 -4.58 -4.83 4.15
CA PRO A 84 -3.65 -5.72 3.42
C PRO A 84 -4.22 -6.19 2.06
N ILE A 85 -3.32 -6.59 1.15
CA ILE A 85 -3.68 -6.91 -0.26
C ILE A 85 -4.67 -8.08 -0.38
N GLU A 86 -4.68 -9.00 0.56
CA GLU A 86 -5.61 -10.14 0.64
C GLU A 86 -7.08 -9.69 0.61
N LYS A 87 -7.39 -8.54 1.21
CA LYS A 87 -8.74 -7.96 1.18
C LYS A 87 -9.24 -7.62 -0.22
N LEU A 88 -8.30 -7.31 -1.14
CA LEU A 88 -8.65 -7.09 -2.55
C LEU A 88 -9.04 -8.40 -3.26
N LEU A 89 -8.44 -9.52 -2.90
CA LEU A 89 -8.80 -10.82 -3.46
C LEU A 89 -10.18 -11.27 -2.96
N ASP A 90 -10.45 -11.13 -1.66
CA ASP A 90 -11.75 -11.41 -1.08
C ASP A 90 -12.85 -10.54 -1.73
N ALA A 91 -12.57 -9.24 -1.88
CA ALA A 91 -13.48 -8.31 -2.53
C ALA A 91 -13.73 -8.69 -4.01
N ARG A 92 -12.70 -9.14 -4.73
CA ARG A 92 -12.86 -9.64 -6.11
C ARG A 92 -13.89 -10.75 -6.20
N HIS A 93 -13.80 -11.78 -5.35
CA HIS A 93 -14.75 -12.89 -5.34
C HIS A 93 -16.17 -12.41 -5.02
N ARG A 94 -16.32 -11.63 -3.96
CA ARG A 94 -17.62 -11.06 -3.55
C ARG A 94 -18.26 -10.20 -4.64
N ILE A 95 -17.48 -9.38 -5.35
CA ILE A 95 -17.96 -8.55 -6.46
C ILE A 95 -18.43 -9.42 -7.64
N ILE A 96 -17.63 -10.42 -8.03
CA ILE A 96 -18.01 -11.33 -9.13
C ILE A 96 -19.33 -12.03 -8.82
N ASP A 97 -19.51 -12.52 -7.60
CA ASP A 97 -20.75 -13.18 -7.20
C ASP A 97 -21.94 -12.23 -7.14
N ALA A 98 -21.75 -11.01 -6.64
CA ALA A 98 -22.78 -9.98 -6.60
C ALA A 98 -23.21 -9.50 -8.00
N LEU A 99 -22.26 -9.40 -8.95
CA LEU A 99 -22.54 -9.01 -10.35
C LEU A 99 -23.44 -9.99 -11.09
N LYS A 100 -23.47 -11.26 -10.69
CA LYS A 100 -24.41 -12.26 -11.25
C LYS A 100 -25.88 -11.98 -10.89
N GLN A 101 -26.09 -11.22 -9.81
CA GLN A 101 -27.42 -10.99 -9.23
C GLN A 101 -28.01 -9.61 -9.58
N LYS A 102 -27.15 -8.60 -9.73
CA LYS A 102 -27.62 -7.21 -9.92
C LYS A 102 -26.51 -6.30 -10.44
N LYS A 103 -26.92 -5.12 -10.93
CA LYS A 103 -26.03 -3.99 -11.13
C LYS A 103 -25.51 -3.49 -9.79
N LEU A 104 -24.21 -3.19 -9.70
CA LEU A 104 -23.56 -2.71 -8.47
C LEU A 104 -23.29 -1.21 -8.49
N SER A 105 -23.28 -0.61 -7.30
CA SER A 105 -22.74 0.72 -7.03
C SER A 105 -21.45 0.57 -6.22
N ILE A 106 -20.30 0.91 -6.80
CA ILE A 106 -18.98 0.76 -6.17
C ILE A 106 -18.37 2.14 -5.97
N VAL A 107 -17.99 2.42 -4.73
CA VAL A 107 -17.35 3.68 -4.36
C VAL A 107 -15.89 3.41 -4.00
N VAL A 108 -14.99 4.26 -4.50
CA VAL A 108 -13.57 4.29 -4.13
C VAL A 108 -13.30 5.62 -3.44
N ALA A 109 -12.95 5.60 -2.17
CA ALA A 109 -12.59 6.79 -1.40
C ALA A 109 -11.06 6.97 -1.41
N GLY A 110 -10.60 8.09 -1.97
CA GLY A 110 -9.21 8.50 -2.02
C GLY A 110 -8.70 8.80 -3.43
N GLY A 111 -8.34 10.05 -3.69
CA GLY A 111 -7.85 10.55 -4.99
C GLY A 111 -6.35 10.33 -5.25
N GLY A 112 -5.66 9.52 -4.45
CA GLY A 112 -4.25 9.17 -4.62
C GLY A 112 -4.02 8.05 -5.65
N PRO A 113 -2.74 7.64 -5.84
CA PRO A 113 -2.35 6.55 -6.75
C PRO A 113 -3.15 5.27 -6.57
N ALA A 114 -3.34 4.82 -5.32
CA ALA A 114 -4.07 3.60 -5.03
C ALA A 114 -5.55 3.70 -5.47
N GLY A 115 -6.21 4.81 -5.15
CA GLY A 115 -7.61 5.03 -5.54
C GLY A 115 -7.80 5.06 -7.05
N LEU A 116 -6.92 5.75 -7.78
CA LEU A 116 -6.90 5.77 -9.24
C LEU A 116 -6.80 4.35 -9.83
N GLU A 117 -5.78 3.58 -9.41
CA GLU A 117 -5.56 2.24 -9.92
C GLU A 117 -6.69 1.27 -9.53
N ILE A 118 -7.22 1.35 -8.30
CA ILE A 118 -8.37 0.53 -7.85
C ILE A 118 -9.61 0.83 -8.70
N ALA A 119 -9.98 2.11 -8.87
CA ALA A 119 -11.16 2.49 -9.65
C ALA A 119 -11.06 2.01 -11.11
N ALA A 120 -9.90 2.19 -11.73
CA ALA A 120 -9.63 1.73 -13.09
C ALA A 120 -9.69 0.19 -13.22
N ASN A 121 -9.09 -0.53 -12.27
CA ASN A 121 -9.06 -1.99 -12.28
C ASN A 121 -10.42 -2.62 -11.90
N LEU A 122 -11.26 -1.95 -11.11
CA LEU A 122 -12.65 -2.35 -10.89
C LEU A 122 -13.46 -2.32 -12.18
N ARG A 123 -13.25 -1.31 -13.05
CA ARG A 123 -13.90 -1.29 -14.37
C ARG A 123 -13.51 -2.52 -15.21
N ARG A 124 -12.24 -2.92 -15.17
CA ARG A 124 -11.80 -4.15 -15.83
C ARG A 124 -12.47 -5.39 -15.24
N LEU A 125 -12.50 -5.51 -13.92
CA LEU A 125 -13.16 -6.63 -13.25
C LEU A 125 -14.63 -6.75 -13.66
N VAL A 126 -15.38 -5.65 -13.63
CA VAL A 126 -16.80 -5.61 -14.02
C VAL A 126 -16.99 -6.03 -15.48
N LYS A 127 -16.12 -5.55 -16.38
CA LYS A 127 -16.15 -5.92 -17.80
C LYS A 127 -15.89 -7.42 -18.00
N ASP A 128 -14.85 -7.94 -17.37
CA ASP A 128 -14.45 -9.35 -17.55
C ASP A 128 -15.46 -10.33 -16.91
N ALA A 129 -16.18 -9.88 -15.86
CA ALA A 129 -17.30 -10.61 -15.27
C ALA A 129 -18.61 -10.49 -16.07
N ALA A 130 -18.61 -9.81 -17.23
CA ALA A 130 -19.80 -9.50 -18.03
C ALA A 130 -20.94 -8.86 -17.22
N GLY A 131 -20.61 -8.16 -16.14
CA GLY A 131 -21.56 -7.52 -15.24
C GLY A 131 -21.77 -6.04 -15.53
N ALA A 132 -22.62 -5.39 -14.72
CA ALA A 132 -22.86 -3.95 -14.78
C ALA A 132 -22.57 -3.29 -13.43
N ALA A 133 -21.84 -2.18 -13.41
CA ALA A 133 -21.63 -1.38 -12.21
C ALA A 133 -21.42 0.11 -12.54
N GLU A 134 -21.88 0.94 -11.61
CA GLU A 134 -21.45 2.33 -11.50
C GLU A 134 -20.23 2.39 -10.58
N ILE A 135 -19.16 3.03 -11.04
CA ILE A 135 -17.93 3.19 -10.24
C ILE A 135 -17.70 4.67 -10.05
N THR A 136 -17.62 5.10 -8.78
CA THR A 136 -17.36 6.48 -8.39
C THR A 136 -16.06 6.56 -7.59
N LEU A 137 -15.13 7.40 -8.06
CA LEU A 137 -13.91 7.75 -7.31
C LEU A 137 -14.12 9.09 -6.62
N ILE A 138 -13.97 9.12 -5.30
CA ILE A 138 -14.15 10.31 -4.47
C ILE A 138 -12.78 10.76 -3.97
N ALA A 139 -12.36 11.97 -4.37
CA ALA A 139 -11.13 12.61 -3.95
C ALA A 139 -11.40 13.73 -2.96
N GLY A 140 -10.78 13.67 -1.78
CA GLY A 140 -10.94 14.65 -0.71
C GLY A 140 -10.59 16.08 -1.12
N GLU A 141 -9.57 16.21 -1.95
CA GLU A 141 -9.20 17.45 -2.63
C GLU A 141 -9.45 17.27 -4.13
N ARG A 142 -8.42 16.97 -4.89
CA ARG A 142 -8.47 16.63 -6.31
C ARG A 142 -7.67 15.37 -6.60
N LEU A 143 -7.94 14.76 -7.73
CA LEU A 143 -7.22 13.58 -8.18
C LEU A 143 -5.72 13.87 -8.27
N LEU A 144 -4.90 13.01 -7.64
CA LEU A 144 -3.44 13.12 -7.67
C LEU A 144 -2.92 14.53 -7.30
N ALA A 145 -3.46 15.13 -6.22
CA ALA A 145 -3.22 16.53 -5.82
C ALA A 145 -1.73 16.88 -5.73
N GLY A 146 -0.88 15.97 -5.26
CA GLY A 146 0.57 16.17 -5.13
C GLY A 146 1.39 15.81 -6.38
N PHE A 147 0.76 15.57 -7.54
CA PHE A 147 1.43 15.13 -8.76
C PHE A 147 1.45 16.20 -9.85
N ASP A 148 2.36 16.02 -10.82
CA ASP A 148 2.46 16.87 -11.99
C ASP A 148 1.09 16.99 -12.71
N PRO A 149 0.67 18.22 -13.10
CA PRO A 149 -0.59 18.44 -13.81
C PRO A 149 -0.75 17.62 -15.08
N ALA A 150 0.36 17.30 -15.79
CA ALA A 150 0.29 16.47 -16.98
C ALA A 150 -0.03 15.00 -16.66
N VAL A 151 0.43 14.47 -15.53
CA VAL A 151 0.05 13.14 -15.02
C VAL A 151 -1.42 13.13 -14.68
N ARG A 152 -1.88 14.14 -13.93
CA ARG A 152 -3.26 14.26 -13.51
C ARG A 152 -4.22 14.31 -14.71
N ARG A 153 -4.00 15.21 -15.69
CA ARG A 153 -4.84 15.30 -16.90
C ARG A 153 -4.94 13.99 -17.68
N ARG A 154 -3.86 13.19 -17.72
CA ARG A 154 -3.91 11.86 -18.37
C ARG A 154 -4.72 10.86 -17.56
N ALA A 155 -4.58 10.88 -16.22
CA ALA A 155 -5.37 10.05 -15.34
C ALA A 155 -6.88 10.37 -15.43
N GLU A 156 -7.26 11.65 -15.42
CA GLU A 156 -8.65 12.12 -15.60
C GLU A 156 -9.24 11.64 -16.93
N ARG A 157 -8.50 11.81 -18.04
CA ARG A 157 -8.93 11.30 -19.36
C ARG A 157 -9.08 9.76 -19.35
N GLY A 158 -8.18 9.07 -18.67
CA GLY A 158 -8.24 7.62 -18.50
C GLY A 158 -9.49 7.18 -17.75
N LEU A 159 -9.82 7.83 -16.63
CA LEU A 159 -11.04 7.56 -15.86
C LEU A 159 -12.31 7.85 -16.67
N ALA A 160 -12.35 8.97 -17.39
CA ALA A 160 -13.48 9.34 -18.26
C ALA A 160 -13.71 8.28 -19.37
N ARG A 161 -12.63 7.84 -20.04
CA ARG A 161 -12.70 6.75 -21.04
C ARG A 161 -13.23 5.43 -20.45
N LEU A 162 -12.91 5.18 -19.19
CA LEU A 162 -13.38 4.00 -18.45
C LEU A 162 -14.79 4.16 -17.85
N ALA A 163 -15.46 5.28 -18.11
CA ALA A 163 -16.74 5.60 -17.50
C ALA A 163 -16.72 5.47 -15.95
N VAL A 164 -15.66 5.96 -15.31
CA VAL A 164 -15.55 6.13 -13.87
C VAL A 164 -15.91 7.55 -13.52
N THR A 165 -16.90 7.75 -12.68
CA THR A 165 -17.30 9.07 -12.19
C THR A 165 -16.26 9.58 -11.19
N LEU A 166 -15.71 10.77 -11.41
CA LEU A 166 -14.81 11.44 -10.48
C LEU A 166 -15.53 12.55 -9.73
N ILE A 167 -15.47 12.52 -8.40
CA ILE A 167 -15.96 13.57 -7.51
C ILE A 167 -14.80 14.11 -6.72
N GLU A 168 -14.54 15.42 -6.81
CA GLU A 168 -13.45 16.11 -6.11
C GLU A 168 -13.97 17.04 -5.02
N GLY A 169 -13.12 17.38 -4.05
CA GLY A 169 -13.45 18.27 -2.94
C GLY A 169 -14.45 17.69 -1.94
N ARG A 170 -14.62 16.38 -1.92
CA ARG A 170 -15.54 15.66 -1.03
C ARG A 170 -14.82 14.45 -0.42
N LYS A 171 -15.22 14.08 0.81
CA LYS A 171 -14.77 12.86 1.50
C LYS A 171 -15.98 12.01 1.84
N VAL A 172 -15.77 10.71 1.97
CA VAL A 172 -16.73 9.81 2.60
C VAL A 172 -16.65 10.06 4.10
N GLU A 173 -17.76 10.38 4.72
CA GLU A 173 -17.90 10.69 6.15
C GLU A 173 -18.47 9.51 6.92
N GLU A 174 -19.40 8.79 6.30
CA GLU A 174 -20.11 7.67 6.92
C GLU A 174 -20.47 6.62 5.88
N ALA A 175 -20.49 5.36 6.31
CA ALA A 175 -21.06 4.26 5.54
C ALA A 175 -22.18 3.61 6.37
N SER A 176 -23.40 3.55 5.84
CA SER A 176 -24.54 2.96 6.52
C SER A 176 -25.50 2.29 5.55
N GLY A 177 -26.01 1.10 5.91
CA GLY A 177 -26.88 0.33 5.06
C GLY A 177 -26.20 0.04 3.71
N ARG A 178 -26.81 0.50 2.61
CA ARG A 178 -26.27 0.37 1.24
C ARG A 178 -25.94 1.73 0.63
N SER A 179 -25.46 2.66 1.45
CA SER A 179 -25.11 4.00 1.03
C SER A 179 -23.89 4.54 1.75
N VAL A 180 -23.26 5.54 1.16
CA VAL A 180 -22.24 6.38 1.79
C VAL A 180 -22.72 7.81 1.80
N ARG A 181 -22.43 8.51 2.91
CA ARG A 181 -22.66 9.95 3.05
C ARG A 181 -21.34 10.70 2.85
N LEU A 182 -21.41 11.75 2.04
CA LEU A 182 -20.27 12.63 1.77
C LEU A 182 -20.26 13.83 2.70
N THR A 183 -19.12 14.47 2.85
CA THR A 183 -18.96 15.74 3.62
C THR A 183 -19.82 16.90 3.09
N SER A 184 -20.41 16.77 1.91
CA SER A 184 -21.40 17.71 1.37
C SER A 184 -22.82 17.45 1.88
N GLY A 185 -23.07 16.38 2.66
CA GLY A 185 -24.40 15.90 3.03
C GLY A 185 -25.05 15.00 1.97
N GLU A 186 -24.49 14.89 0.77
CA GLU A 186 -25.00 14.04 -0.30
C GLU A 186 -24.84 12.57 0.07
N SER A 187 -25.90 11.77 -0.12
CA SER A 187 -25.86 10.30 0.01
C SER A 187 -25.81 9.63 -1.35
N ARG A 188 -25.01 8.57 -1.46
CA ARG A 188 -24.86 7.78 -2.69
C ARG A 188 -25.03 6.30 -2.43
N PRO A 189 -25.68 5.55 -3.32
CA PRO A 189 -25.71 4.10 -3.25
C PRO A 189 -24.29 3.52 -3.22
N CYS A 190 -24.08 2.49 -2.39
CA CYS A 190 -22.79 1.85 -2.23
C CYS A 190 -22.95 0.38 -1.81
N ASP A 191 -22.63 -0.54 -2.71
CA ASP A 191 -22.57 -1.96 -2.41
C ASP A 191 -21.18 -2.36 -1.92
N PHE A 192 -20.13 -1.67 -2.40
CA PHE A 192 -18.73 -1.85 -1.98
C PHE A 192 -18.04 -0.49 -1.86
N LEU A 193 -17.38 -0.26 -0.72
CA LEU A 193 -16.60 0.94 -0.44
C LEU A 193 -15.11 0.58 -0.32
N PHE A 194 -14.32 0.93 -1.32
CA PHE A 194 -12.87 0.76 -1.26
C PHE A 194 -12.22 1.97 -0.58
N MET A 195 -11.49 1.71 0.52
CA MET A 195 -10.80 2.76 1.28
C MET A 195 -9.33 2.87 0.85
N ALA A 196 -9.03 3.89 0.04
CA ALA A 196 -7.68 4.22 -0.47
C ALA A 196 -7.22 5.61 0.02
N VAL A 197 -7.54 5.94 1.28
CA VAL A 197 -7.35 7.28 1.90
C VAL A 197 -5.93 7.52 2.44
N GLY A 198 -4.96 6.84 1.90
CA GLY A 198 -3.58 6.86 2.37
C GLY A 198 -3.25 5.70 3.29
N VAL A 199 -2.05 5.70 3.82
CA VAL A 199 -1.57 4.62 4.70
C VAL A 199 -0.83 5.21 5.88
N LYS A 200 -0.89 4.52 7.03
CA LYS A 200 -0.12 4.82 8.25
C LYS A 200 0.55 3.57 8.78
N PRO A 201 1.74 3.69 9.36
CA PRO A 201 2.33 2.65 10.18
C PRO A 201 1.40 2.26 11.34
N SER A 202 1.58 1.07 11.91
CA SER A 202 0.89 0.70 13.14
C SER A 202 1.39 1.55 14.33
N SER A 203 0.63 1.58 15.43
CA SER A 203 1.01 2.28 16.66
C SER A 203 2.11 1.56 17.46
N LEU A 204 2.59 0.40 17.00
CA LEU A 204 3.54 -0.47 17.70
C LEU A 204 4.69 0.29 18.40
N PHE A 205 5.35 1.19 17.68
CA PHE A 205 6.51 1.91 18.23
C PHE A 205 6.10 2.90 19.31
N ARG A 206 5.04 3.68 19.07
CA ARG A 206 4.50 4.64 20.05
C ARG A 206 4.01 3.91 21.32
N ASP A 207 3.26 2.82 21.15
CA ASP A 207 2.72 2.03 22.26
C ASP A 207 3.84 1.30 23.04
N SER A 208 4.99 1.10 22.41
CA SER A 208 6.20 0.56 23.02
C SER A 208 7.11 1.63 23.65
N GLY A 209 6.77 2.93 23.56
CA GLY A 209 7.59 4.02 24.09
C GLY A 209 8.86 4.30 23.24
N ILE A 210 8.90 3.80 22.00
CA ILE A 210 10.00 4.04 21.06
C ILE A 210 9.69 5.29 20.24
N PRO A 211 10.67 6.21 20.03
CA PRO A 211 10.45 7.40 19.20
C PRO A 211 9.85 7.09 17.85
N ALA A 212 8.73 7.75 17.56
CA ALA A 212 8.00 7.64 16.32
C ALA A 212 7.82 9.03 15.70
N GLY A 213 7.80 9.09 14.37
CA GLY A 213 7.48 10.32 13.66
C GLY A 213 5.99 10.69 13.77
N ASP A 214 5.61 11.85 13.24
CA ASP A 214 4.22 12.34 13.25
C ASP A 214 3.24 11.36 12.57
N ASP A 215 3.72 10.60 11.60
CA ASP A 215 2.95 9.57 10.91
C ASP A 215 2.81 8.26 11.70
N GLY A 216 3.48 8.13 12.86
CA GLY A 216 3.50 6.94 13.72
C GLY A 216 4.59 5.93 13.37
N GLY A 217 5.37 6.14 12.33
CA GLY A 217 6.47 5.25 11.93
C GLY A 217 7.68 5.35 12.86
N LEU A 218 8.43 4.25 13.00
CA LEU A 218 9.71 4.23 13.72
C LEU A 218 10.59 5.39 13.25
N LEU A 219 10.97 6.28 14.15
CA LEU A 219 11.87 7.38 13.81
C LEU A 219 13.29 6.85 13.63
N VAL A 220 13.79 6.91 12.40
CA VAL A 220 15.11 6.40 12.02
C VAL A 220 16.00 7.49 11.45
N ASN A 221 17.29 7.41 11.80
CA ASN A 221 18.34 8.28 11.28
C ASN A 221 18.74 7.88 9.84
N ARG A 222 19.76 8.54 9.30
CA ARG A 222 20.28 8.25 7.94
C ARG A 222 20.79 6.82 7.73
N PHE A 223 21.04 6.06 8.79
CA PHE A 223 21.50 4.68 8.72
C PHE A 223 20.35 3.65 8.78
N LEU A 224 19.09 4.11 8.74
CA LEU A 224 17.89 3.31 8.95
C LEU A 224 17.83 2.69 10.35
N GLN A 225 18.55 3.27 11.31
CA GLN A 225 18.64 2.90 12.71
C GLN A 225 17.76 3.82 13.55
N SER A 226 17.10 3.30 14.58
CA SER A 226 16.35 4.12 15.55
C SER A 226 17.24 5.22 16.12
N VAL A 227 16.67 6.40 16.32
CA VAL A 227 17.40 7.57 16.87
C VAL A 227 17.82 7.39 18.32
N THR A 228 17.22 6.47 19.06
CA THR A 228 17.50 6.23 20.50
C THR A 228 17.94 4.82 20.83
N HIS A 229 17.64 3.84 19.98
CA HIS A 229 17.92 2.42 20.23
C HIS A 229 18.82 1.88 19.11
N PRO A 230 20.16 1.84 19.31
CA PRO A 230 21.09 1.49 18.25
C PRO A 230 20.98 0.04 17.75
N GLU A 231 20.32 -0.83 18.51
CA GLU A 231 20.02 -2.20 18.13
C GLU A 231 18.75 -2.35 17.29
N ILE A 232 17.96 -1.26 17.14
CA ILE A 232 16.69 -1.28 16.39
C ILE A 232 16.85 -0.57 15.05
N PHE A 233 16.43 -1.26 14.00
CA PHE A 233 16.45 -0.79 12.61
C PHE A 233 15.06 -0.92 11.97
N GLY A 234 14.84 -0.20 10.87
CA GLY A 234 13.60 -0.34 10.12
C GLY A 234 13.70 0.12 8.69
N GLY A 235 12.75 -0.35 7.87
CA GLY A 235 12.64 0.02 6.46
C GLY A 235 11.22 -0.05 5.92
N GLY A 236 10.99 0.53 4.76
CA GLY A 236 9.70 0.56 4.08
C GLY A 236 8.70 1.51 4.72
N ASP A 237 7.41 1.16 4.66
CA ASP A 237 6.33 2.04 5.05
C ASP A 237 6.22 2.24 6.58
N CYS A 238 6.84 1.37 7.39
CA CYS A 238 6.74 1.45 8.85
C CYS A 238 7.71 2.43 9.52
N ILE A 239 8.57 3.10 8.76
CA ILE A 239 9.54 4.07 9.31
C ILE A 239 9.15 5.52 8.99
N CYS A 240 9.61 6.44 9.84
CA CYS A 240 9.74 7.87 9.56
C CYS A 240 11.23 8.20 9.42
N PHE A 241 11.66 8.61 8.23
CA PHE A 241 13.06 8.92 7.95
C PHE A 241 13.36 10.35 8.40
N GLU A 242 14.10 10.51 9.51
CA GLU A 242 14.38 11.79 10.16
C GLU A 242 14.96 12.88 9.24
N PRO A 243 15.98 12.58 8.39
CA PRO A 243 16.58 13.62 7.55
C PRO A 243 15.60 14.28 6.58
N ARG A 244 14.57 13.57 6.15
CA ARG A 244 13.40 14.11 5.44
C ARG A 244 12.28 13.07 5.37
N PRO A 245 11.01 13.47 5.56
CA PRO A 245 9.88 12.55 5.34
C PRO A 245 9.88 11.94 3.94
N LEU A 246 9.67 10.63 3.84
CA LEU A 246 9.57 9.91 2.59
C LEU A 246 8.13 9.44 2.34
N ALA A 247 7.70 9.47 1.08
CA ALA A 247 6.41 8.90 0.71
C ALA A 247 6.38 7.38 0.99
N LYS A 248 5.25 6.86 1.47
CA LYS A 248 5.04 5.43 1.73
C LYS A 248 4.80 4.69 0.41
N VAL A 249 5.87 4.49 -0.34
CA VAL A 249 5.86 3.84 -1.66
C VAL A 249 6.91 2.74 -1.72
N GLY A 250 6.56 1.62 -2.33
CA GLY A 250 7.41 0.42 -2.34
C GLY A 250 8.82 0.62 -2.90
N VAL A 251 9.04 1.62 -3.76
CA VAL A 251 10.37 1.91 -4.30
C VAL A 251 11.38 2.28 -3.21
N TYR A 252 10.97 2.98 -2.16
CA TYR A 252 11.86 3.28 -1.05
C TYR A 252 12.19 2.02 -0.24
N ALA A 253 11.21 1.17 0.05
CA ALA A 253 11.44 -0.11 0.73
C ALA A 253 12.50 -0.97 -0.02
N VAL A 254 12.35 -1.09 -1.36
CA VAL A 254 13.31 -1.82 -2.21
C VAL A 254 14.70 -1.22 -2.16
N ARG A 255 14.82 0.12 -2.16
CA ARG A 255 16.11 0.82 -2.14
C ARG A 255 16.77 0.82 -0.77
N GLN A 256 15.98 0.78 0.29
CA GLN A 256 16.48 0.69 1.67
C GLN A 256 17.04 -0.70 1.98
N ASN A 257 16.46 -1.75 1.42
CA ASN A 257 16.77 -3.13 1.77
C ASN A 257 18.27 -3.49 1.71
N PRO A 258 19.06 -3.17 0.66
CA PRO A 258 20.50 -3.48 0.63
C PRO A 258 21.30 -2.75 1.72
N VAL A 259 20.94 -1.49 2.00
CA VAL A 259 21.58 -0.68 3.06
C VAL A 259 21.23 -1.26 4.43
N LEU A 260 19.95 -1.57 4.64
CA LEU A 260 19.45 -2.14 5.88
C LEU A 260 20.14 -3.47 6.20
N LEU A 261 20.24 -4.38 5.21
CA LEU A 261 20.92 -5.66 5.38
C LEU A 261 22.38 -5.49 5.81
N GLN A 262 23.13 -4.62 5.13
CA GLN A 262 24.53 -4.36 5.48
C GLN A 262 24.66 -3.73 6.87
N ASN A 263 23.77 -2.80 7.24
CA ASN A 263 23.81 -2.17 8.54
C ASN A 263 23.45 -3.13 9.67
N LEU A 264 22.52 -4.06 9.46
CA LEU A 264 22.22 -5.13 10.41
C LEU A 264 23.45 -6.03 10.65
N GLN A 265 24.14 -6.45 9.57
CA GLN A 265 25.36 -7.27 9.68
C GLN A 265 26.47 -6.51 10.44
N ARG A 266 26.64 -5.22 10.11
CA ARG A 266 27.66 -4.37 10.78
C ARG A 266 27.33 -4.13 12.25
N ALA A 267 26.07 -3.92 12.61
CA ALA A 267 25.65 -3.75 13.98
C ALA A 267 25.94 -4.98 14.86
N LEU A 268 25.85 -6.19 14.29
CA LEU A 268 26.19 -7.43 14.99
C LEU A 268 27.67 -7.60 15.28
N VAL A 269 28.57 -7.04 14.45
CA VAL A 269 30.03 -7.17 14.59
C VAL A 269 30.75 -5.88 15.02
N GLY A 270 29.99 -4.81 15.35
CA GLY A 270 30.55 -3.53 15.76
C GLY A 270 31.18 -2.72 14.62
N GLY A 271 30.72 -2.92 13.36
CA GLY A 271 31.23 -2.21 12.18
C GLY A 271 30.58 -0.85 11.94
N GLU A 272 31.23 0.01 11.15
CA GLU A 272 30.68 1.32 10.78
C GLU A 272 29.46 1.19 9.86
N LEU A 273 28.38 1.91 10.18
CA LEU A 273 27.14 1.90 9.41
C LEU A 273 27.27 2.76 8.15
N ILE A 274 26.57 2.35 7.08
CA ILE A 274 26.50 3.08 5.82
C ILE A 274 25.19 3.87 5.71
N PRO A 275 25.22 5.13 5.19
CA PRO A 275 24.03 5.94 5.09
C PRO A 275 23.14 5.52 3.90
N PHE A 276 21.84 5.58 4.10
CA PHE A 276 20.87 5.53 3.04
C PHE A 276 20.67 6.93 2.43
N THR A 277 20.86 7.03 1.12
CA THR A 277 20.60 8.27 0.37
C THR A 277 19.35 8.09 -0.50
N PRO A 278 18.22 8.71 -0.14
CA PRO A 278 17.01 8.61 -0.95
C PRO A 278 17.18 9.26 -2.30
N GLN A 279 16.78 8.57 -3.36
CA GLN A 279 16.76 9.13 -4.71
C GLN A 279 15.75 10.28 -4.82
N ARG A 280 16.02 11.25 -5.70
CA ARG A 280 15.14 12.39 -5.97
C ARG A 280 13.94 11.99 -6.82
N ASP A 281 14.20 11.18 -7.85
CA ASP A 281 13.20 10.78 -8.85
C ASP A 281 13.08 9.27 -8.93
N TYR A 282 11.86 8.81 -9.15
CA TYR A 282 11.56 7.42 -9.45
C TYR A 282 10.49 7.33 -10.54
N LEU A 283 10.47 6.22 -11.24
CA LEU A 283 9.44 5.94 -12.23
C LEU A 283 8.10 5.78 -11.51
N LEU A 284 7.11 6.55 -11.95
CA LEU A 284 5.71 6.38 -11.60
C LEU A 284 5.00 5.72 -12.77
N ALA A 285 4.20 4.68 -12.50
CA ALA A 285 3.38 4.06 -13.52
C ALA A 285 2.07 3.58 -12.88
N PHE A 286 0.95 4.14 -13.31
CA PHE A 286 -0.39 3.83 -12.82
C PHE A 286 -1.12 2.93 -13.83
N ASN A 287 -1.45 1.72 -13.40
CA ASN A 287 -2.20 0.75 -14.20
C ASN A 287 -3.67 1.19 -14.34
N MET A 288 -4.10 1.44 -15.57
CA MET A 288 -5.48 1.88 -15.86
C MET A 288 -6.44 0.71 -16.13
N GLY A 289 -6.06 -0.54 -15.88
CA GLY A 289 -6.92 -1.71 -16.01
C GLY A 289 -7.27 -2.13 -17.44
N ASP A 290 -7.18 -1.25 -18.42
CA ASP A 290 -7.53 -1.45 -19.82
C ASP A 290 -6.34 -1.83 -20.72
N GLY A 291 -5.22 -2.25 -20.12
CA GLY A 291 -3.98 -2.52 -20.83
C GLY A 291 -3.18 -1.26 -21.16
N THR A 292 -3.53 -0.12 -20.52
CA THR A 292 -2.76 1.12 -20.59
C THR A 292 -2.25 1.52 -19.20
N ALA A 293 -1.23 2.37 -19.16
CA ALA A 293 -0.76 3.00 -17.93
C ALA A 293 -0.43 4.47 -18.18
N VAL A 294 -0.57 5.29 -17.11
CA VAL A 294 -0.04 6.66 -17.08
C VAL A 294 1.34 6.58 -16.43
N VAL A 295 2.35 7.06 -17.13
CA VAL A 295 3.75 6.96 -16.72
C VAL A 295 4.37 8.35 -16.61
N ARG A 296 5.15 8.56 -15.54
CA ARG A 296 6.08 9.68 -15.40
C ARG A 296 7.47 9.16 -15.10
N TRP A 297 8.42 9.55 -15.91
CA TRP A 297 9.84 9.33 -15.68
C TRP A 297 10.60 10.66 -15.81
N LYS A 298 11.07 11.17 -14.69
CA LYS A 298 11.63 12.54 -14.61
C LYS A 298 10.62 13.57 -15.12
N SER A 299 10.98 14.32 -16.17
CA SER A 299 10.11 15.32 -16.83
C SER A 299 9.20 14.73 -17.92
N LEU A 300 9.45 13.49 -18.34
CA LEU A 300 8.65 12.84 -19.38
C LEU A 300 7.36 12.25 -18.79
N VAL A 301 6.21 12.64 -19.35
CA VAL A 301 4.90 12.09 -19.01
C VAL A 301 4.22 11.56 -20.26
N PHE A 302 3.87 10.29 -20.27
CA PHE A 302 3.16 9.64 -21.36
C PHE A 302 2.15 8.63 -20.84
N ASP A 303 1.24 8.17 -21.70
CA ASP A 303 0.26 7.16 -21.39
C ASP A 303 0.10 6.17 -22.55
N GLY A 304 -0.56 5.06 -22.31
CA GLY A 304 -0.88 4.06 -23.33
C GLY A 304 -0.31 2.68 -23.04
N ARG A 305 -0.36 1.82 -24.07
CA ARG A 305 0.03 0.41 -23.97
C ARG A 305 1.53 0.21 -23.70
N ILE A 306 2.36 1.07 -24.26
CA ILE A 306 3.82 1.04 -24.03
C ILE A 306 4.11 1.28 -22.54
N GLY A 307 3.40 2.24 -21.93
CA GLY A 307 3.51 2.51 -20.50
C GLY A 307 3.12 1.31 -19.65
N PHE A 308 2.05 0.61 -20.04
CA PHE A 308 1.63 -0.63 -19.35
C PHE A 308 2.67 -1.74 -19.50
N ALA A 309 3.17 -1.98 -20.72
CA ALA A 309 4.18 -3.01 -20.97
C ALA A 309 5.46 -2.76 -20.16
N LEU A 310 5.90 -1.48 -20.07
CA LEU A 310 7.04 -1.10 -19.24
C LEU A 310 6.78 -1.40 -17.75
N LYS A 311 5.60 -1.01 -17.24
CA LYS A 311 5.21 -1.29 -15.87
C LYS A 311 5.17 -2.79 -15.57
N ASP A 312 4.49 -3.57 -16.40
CA ASP A 312 4.35 -5.02 -16.24
C ASP A 312 5.72 -5.72 -16.24
N TYR A 313 6.60 -5.34 -17.17
CA TYR A 313 7.97 -5.86 -17.22
C TYR A 313 8.76 -5.58 -15.93
N LEU A 314 8.68 -4.35 -15.41
CA LEU A 314 9.40 -3.97 -14.19
C LEU A 314 8.83 -4.67 -12.96
N ASP A 315 7.51 -4.76 -12.82
CA ASP A 315 6.84 -5.44 -11.72
C ASP A 315 7.20 -6.96 -11.73
N ARG A 316 7.10 -7.62 -12.89
CA ARG A 316 7.45 -9.05 -13.01
C ARG A 316 8.94 -9.32 -12.79
N ARG A 317 9.82 -8.44 -13.29
CA ARG A 317 11.27 -8.55 -13.03
C ARG A 317 11.56 -8.45 -11.53
N PHE A 318 10.91 -7.52 -10.84
CA PHE A 318 11.04 -7.40 -9.39
C PHE A 318 10.59 -8.68 -8.66
N MET A 319 9.42 -9.22 -9.00
CA MET A 319 8.91 -10.43 -8.37
C MET A 319 9.86 -11.63 -8.56
N LYS A 320 10.40 -11.81 -9.76
CA LYS A 320 11.36 -12.90 -10.05
C LYS A 320 12.64 -12.85 -9.22
N MET A 321 13.08 -11.68 -8.77
CA MET A 321 14.28 -11.57 -7.91
C MET A 321 14.10 -12.19 -6.52
N PHE A 322 12.84 -12.39 -6.07
CA PHE A 322 12.53 -12.87 -4.73
C PHE A 322 11.73 -14.18 -4.71
N GLN A 323 11.36 -14.72 -5.86
CA GLN A 323 10.63 -15.99 -6.00
C GLN A 323 11.56 -17.20 -6.26
N ASN A 324 12.85 -16.95 -6.52
CA ASN A 324 13.87 -18.00 -6.73
C ASN A 324 14.64 -18.32 -5.45
#